data_7a4f039c9946acc67448ad1db578aefa
#
_entry.id   7a4f039c9946acc67448ad1db578aefa
#
_cell.length_a   1.000
_cell.length_b   1.000
_cell.length_c   1.000
_cell.angle_alpha   90.00
_cell.angle_beta   90.00
_cell.angle_gamma   90.00
#
_symmetry.space_group_name_H-M   'P 1'
#
loop_
_entity.id
_entity.type
_entity.pdbx_description
1 polymer ?
#
loop_
_entity_poly.entity_id
_entity_poly.type
_entity_poly.pdbx_seq_one_letter_code
_entity_poly.pdbx_strand_id
1 'polypeptide(L)'
;STTYGDNDHPAPVKHELGASWELWQKLAAQDESFGHPEKFCQNIPDANWTISATITFKDKRISPYIEAVNHKDPYSGSIVTSGPTSIKDSNWLLGYSISRQPHFKVQKDNELVVWLYSLYTDRKGNYIAKRPDECTGKELCQEWLYHMGVPETEIAEIADTASTIPCHMPYITTYFMPRGLNDRPLVVPKDSQNLAFIGNYAETPRDTVFTTEYSVRTAMEAVYTLLDVDRGVPEVFASAFDVRMLLNALYYLNDQKSLTEIDIPWGEKAVLKEALKKVHGTYLEELLKEYHLL
;
A
#
# COMPACT_ATOMS: atom_id res chain seq x y z
N SER A 1 19.60 3.15 2.92
CA SER A 1 19.20 3.01 4.34
C SER A 1 18.05 3.96 4.64
N THR A 2 17.07 3.48 5.40
CA THR A 2 15.94 4.27 5.89
C THR A 2 16.40 5.42 6.77
N THR A 3 15.75 6.57 6.66
CA THR A 3 15.96 7.75 7.50
C THR A 3 14.68 8.13 8.21
N TYR A 4 14.79 8.82 9.32
CA TYR A 4 13.68 9.25 10.15
C TYR A 4 13.75 10.76 10.42
N GLY A 5 12.60 11.39 10.46
CA GLY A 5 12.41 12.74 10.97
C GLY A 5 11.68 12.73 12.31
N ASP A 6 11.14 13.86 12.69
CA ASP A 6 10.33 14.06 13.87
C ASP A 6 9.20 15.08 13.60
N ASN A 7 8.52 15.53 14.65
CA ASN A 7 7.46 16.52 14.52
C ASN A 7 7.90 17.80 13.83
N ASP A 8 9.14 18.22 14.00
CA ASP A 8 9.64 19.53 13.57
C ASP A 8 10.63 19.43 12.38
N HIS A 9 11.04 18.20 12.04
CA HIS A 9 11.99 17.96 10.96
C HIS A 9 11.50 16.87 10.00
N PRO A 10 11.66 17.07 8.68
CA PRO A 10 11.40 16.02 7.70
C PRO A 10 12.42 14.87 7.83
N ALA A 11 12.07 13.69 7.31
CA ALA A 11 13.03 12.61 7.17
C ALA A 11 14.05 12.97 6.06
N PRO A 12 15.36 12.94 6.33
CA PRO A 12 16.36 13.29 5.31
C PRO A 12 16.25 12.37 4.09
N VAL A 13 16.14 12.96 2.90
CA VAL A 13 16.11 12.22 1.64
C VAL A 13 17.51 11.72 1.31
N LYS A 14 17.66 10.43 1.02
CA LYS A 14 18.90 9.82 0.54
C LYS A 14 18.80 9.48 -0.94
N HIS A 15 19.80 9.88 -1.69
CA HIS A 15 19.91 9.66 -3.13
C HIS A 15 21.01 8.63 -3.50
N GLU A 16 21.69 8.09 -2.49
CA GLU A 16 22.78 7.15 -2.73
C GLU A 16 22.25 5.75 -3.03
N LEU A 17 22.83 5.12 -4.04
CA LEU A 17 22.58 3.73 -4.37
C LEU A 17 23.09 2.85 -3.21
N GLY A 18 22.27 1.92 -2.74
CA GLY A 18 22.68 0.98 -1.69
C GLY A 18 23.54 -0.16 -2.24
N ALA A 19 24.37 -0.75 -1.37
CA ALA A 19 25.29 -1.83 -1.74
C ALA A 19 24.62 -3.03 -2.42
N SER A 20 23.36 -3.33 -2.06
CA SER A 20 22.60 -4.41 -2.70
C SER A 20 22.30 -4.13 -4.18
N TRP A 21 22.03 -2.88 -4.53
CA TRP A 21 21.81 -2.46 -5.91
C TRP A 21 23.10 -2.50 -6.71
N GLU A 22 24.21 -2.04 -6.12
CA GLU A 22 25.53 -2.12 -6.76
C GLU A 22 25.95 -3.56 -7.02
N LEU A 23 25.69 -4.47 -6.07
CA LEU A 23 25.96 -5.89 -6.24
C LEU A 23 25.12 -6.46 -7.38
N TRP A 24 23.81 -6.18 -7.41
CA TRP A 24 22.95 -6.67 -8.48
C TRP A 24 23.37 -6.12 -9.85
N GLN A 25 23.73 -4.84 -9.95
CA GLN A 25 24.27 -4.27 -11.20
C GLN A 25 25.54 -4.99 -11.66
N LYS A 26 26.44 -5.31 -10.74
CA LYS A 26 27.69 -6.07 -11.06
C LYS A 26 27.39 -7.49 -11.55
N LEU A 27 26.39 -8.15 -10.96
CA LEU A 27 25.96 -9.48 -11.39
C LEU A 27 25.26 -9.42 -12.77
N ALA A 28 24.34 -8.50 -12.96
CA ALA A 28 23.61 -8.33 -14.21
C ALA A 28 24.51 -7.94 -15.39
N ALA A 29 25.61 -7.24 -15.12
CA ALA A 29 26.61 -6.92 -16.14
C ALA A 29 27.40 -8.15 -16.63
N GLN A 30 27.33 -9.29 -15.92
CA GLN A 30 28.03 -10.52 -16.29
C GLN A 30 27.14 -11.48 -17.11
N ASP A 31 25.82 -11.48 -16.83
CA ASP A 31 24.88 -12.39 -17.46
C ASP A 31 23.46 -11.78 -17.46
N GLU A 32 22.82 -11.73 -18.62
CA GLU A 32 21.45 -11.22 -18.81
C GLU A 32 20.40 -11.98 -17.99
N SER A 33 20.65 -13.24 -17.64
CA SER A 33 19.74 -14.03 -16.79
C SER A 33 19.61 -13.48 -15.37
N PHE A 34 20.50 -12.57 -14.97
CA PHE A 34 20.44 -11.89 -13.67
C PHE A 34 19.57 -10.63 -13.68
N GLY A 35 18.84 -10.40 -14.77
CA GLY A 35 17.84 -9.32 -14.87
C GLY A 35 18.41 -7.94 -15.15
N HIS A 36 17.57 -6.93 -15.04
CA HIS A 36 17.85 -5.54 -15.43
C HIS A 36 17.65 -4.57 -14.27
N PRO A 37 18.58 -4.48 -13.30
CA PRO A 37 18.42 -3.64 -12.11
C PRO A 37 18.23 -2.16 -12.44
N GLU A 38 18.71 -1.66 -13.57
CA GLU A 38 18.52 -0.27 -14.01
C GLU A 38 17.05 0.09 -14.18
N LYS A 39 16.17 -0.85 -14.49
CA LYS A 39 14.72 -0.64 -14.57
C LYS A 39 14.11 -0.21 -13.24
N PHE A 40 14.77 -0.52 -12.14
CA PHE A 40 14.28 -0.30 -10.79
C PHE A 40 15.01 0.83 -10.05
N CYS A 41 16.25 1.15 -10.43
CA CYS A 41 17.09 2.05 -9.66
C CYS A 41 17.72 3.20 -10.44
N GLN A 42 17.54 3.29 -11.77
CA GLN A 42 18.21 4.30 -12.59
C GLN A 42 17.58 5.69 -12.44
N ASN A 43 16.25 5.77 -12.30
CA ASN A 43 15.51 7.02 -12.18
C ASN A 43 14.92 7.18 -10.77
N ILE A 44 15.77 7.33 -9.78
CA ILE A 44 15.36 7.51 -8.38
C ILE A 44 14.38 8.68 -8.18
N PRO A 45 14.54 9.85 -8.82
CA PRO A 45 13.59 10.95 -8.71
C PRO A 45 12.20 10.61 -9.27
N ASP A 46 12.12 9.73 -10.27
CA ASP A 46 10.86 9.33 -10.91
C ASP A 46 10.29 8.04 -10.32
N ALA A 47 11.10 7.29 -9.56
CA ALA A 47 10.59 6.20 -8.75
C ALA A 47 9.68 6.79 -7.67
N ASN A 48 8.43 6.36 -7.63
CA ASN A 48 7.49 6.80 -6.61
C ASN A 48 8.00 6.38 -5.22
N TRP A 49 8.64 7.32 -4.56
CA TRP A 49 9.20 7.12 -3.23
C TRP A 49 8.08 7.19 -2.22
N THR A 50 7.93 6.16 -1.43
CA THR A 50 6.98 6.17 -0.34
C THR A 50 7.59 6.89 0.86
N ILE A 51 6.99 8.01 1.25
CA ILE A 51 7.16 8.56 2.59
C ILE A 51 6.11 7.89 3.47
N SER A 52 6.53 7.22 4.51
CA SER A 52 5.63 6.74 5.54
C SER A 52 5.78 7.54 6.82
N ALA A 53 4.75 7.55 7.64
CA ALA A 53 4.82 8.12 8.98
C ALA A 53 4.00 7.31 9.96
N THR A 54 4.45 7.27 11.20
CA THR A 54 3.66 6.75 12.33
C THR A 54 3.25 7.92 13.18
N ILE A 55 1.93 8.10 13.34
CA ILE A 55 1.34 9.12 14.19
C ILE A 55 0.87 8.46 15.47
N THR A 56 1.26 9.00 16.61
CA THR A 56 0.74 8.63 17.93
C THR A 56 -0.01 9.81 18.52
N PHE A 57 -1.33 9.74 18.53
CA PHE A 57 -2.18 10.69 19.24
C PHE A 57 -2.17 10.36 20.74
N LYS A 58 -2.14 11.39 21.58
CA LYS A 58 -2.02 11.24 23.03
C LYS A 58 -3.37 11.14 23.76
N ASP A 59 -4.45 11.30 23.02
CA ASP A 59 -5.83 11.24 23.51
C ASP A 59 -6.78 10.69 22.42
N LYS A 60 -8.06 10.57 22.77
CA LYS A 60 -9.10 9.98 21.91
C LYS A 60 -9.85 10.98 21.02
N ARG A 61 -9.42 12.24 20.94
CA ARG A 61 -10.14 13.30 20.20
C ARG A 61 -10.38 12.96 18.74
N ILE A 62 -9.44 12.23 18.12
CA ILE A 62 -9.54 11.84 16.71
C ILE A 62 -10.51 10.66 16.44
N SER A 63 -10.91 9.92 17.48
CA SER A 63 -11.74 8.71 17.31
C SER A 63 -13.06 8.95 16.59
N PRO A 64 -13.85 10.03 16.87
CA PRO A 64 -15.09 10.27 16.16
C PRO A 64 -14.90 10.49 14.65
N TYR A 65 -13.82 11.12 14.24
CA TYR A 65 -13.50 11.34 12.81
C TYR A 65 -13.11 10.03 12.12
N ILE A 66 -12.33 9.18 12.81
CA ILE A 66 -11.99 7.84 12.30
C ILE A 66 -13.29 7.01 12.17
N GLU A 67 -14.15 7.03 13.16
CA GLU A 67 -15.42 6.30 13.11
C GLU A 67 -16.34 6.80 11.99
N ALA A 68 -16.39 8.11 11.77
CA ALA A 68 -17.17 8.70 10.68
C ALA A 68 -16.71 8.23 9.29
N VAL A 69 -15.40 8.08 9.07
CA VAL A 69 -14.84 7.66 7.79
C VAL A 69 -14.82 6.14 7.64
N ASN A 70 -14.42 5.41 8.68
CA ASN A 70 -14.20 3.96 8.62
C ASN A 70 -15.40 3.13 9.11
N HIS A 71 -16.42 3.78 9.68
CA HIS A 71 -17.59 3.14 10.27
C HIS A 71 -17.24 2.13 11.39
N LYS A 72 -16.13 2.36 12.07
CA LYS A 72 -15.63 1.51 13.15
C LYS A 72 -14.91 2.35 14.21
N ASP A 73 -15.30 2.12 15.47
CA ASP A 73 -14.59 2.68 16.63
C ASP A 73 -13.19 2.05 16.73
N PRO A 74 -12.11 2.85 16.80
CA PRO A 74 -10.75 2.32 16.86
C PRO A 74 -10.41 1.51 18.12
N TYR A 75 -11.22 1.60 19.17
CA TYR A 75 -11.00 0.88 20.44
C TYR A 75 -11.87 -0.36 20.60
N SER A 76 -12.77 -0.63 19.69
CA SER A 76 -13.66 -1.80 19.71
C SER A 76 -13.51 -2.68 18.48
N GLY A 77 -14.11 -3.88 18.51
CA GLY A 77 -14.02 -4.80 17.39
C GLY A 77 -12.64 -5.45 17.21
N SER A 78 -12.34 -5.96 16.04
CA SER A 78 -11.07 -6.66 15.73
C SER A 78 -10.05 -5.76 15.05
N ILE A 79 -10.46 -5.05 14.01
CA ILE A 79 -9.63 -4.12 13.22
C ILE A 79 -10.47 -2.92 12.78
N VAL A 80 -9.82 -1.78 12.59
CA VAL A 80 -10.48 -0.56 12.09
C VAL A 80 -10.47 -0.55 10.56
N THR A 81 -9.31 -0.75 9.96
CA THR A 81 -9.16 -0.92 8.51
C THR A 81 -8.86 -2.38 8.19
N SER A 82 -9.48 -2.93 7.15
CA SER A 82 -9.21 -4.33 6.71
C SER A 82 -7.86 -4.49 6.01
N GLY A 83 -7.15 -3.41 5.82
CA GLY A 83 -5.87 -3.25 5.17
C GLY A 83 -5.58 -1.77 5.00
N PRO A 84 -4.59 -1.37 4.19
CA PRO A 84 -4.38 0.03 3.86
C PRO A 84 -5.62 0.63 3.20
N THR A 85 -6.09 1.76 3.71
CA THR A 85 -7.17 2.55 3.13
C THR A 85 -6.56 3.70 2.35
N SER A 86 -6.85 3.79 1.05
CA SER A 86 -6.37 4.88 0.20
C SER A 86 -7.38 6.02 0.12
N ILE A 87 -6.90 7.25 0.19
CA ILE A 87 -7.71 8.45 0.04
C ILE A 87 -7.59 8.91 -1.42
N LYS A 88 -8.62 8.65 -2.23
CA LYS A 88 -8.58 8.90 -3.67
C LYS A 88 -8.41 10.37 -4.05
N ASP A 89 -8.93 11.28 -3.24
CA ASP A 89 -8.89 12.73 -3.48
C ASP A 89 -7.61 13.38 -2.93
N SER A 90 -6.71 12.59 -2.33
CA SER A 90 -5.42 13.08 -1.88
C SER A 90 -4.46 13.26 -3.06
N ASN A 91 -3.90 14.47 -3.19
CA ASN A 91 -2.84 14.74 -4.14
C ASN A 91 -1.61 13.85 -3.93
N TRP A 92 -1.35 13.45 -2.70
CA TRP A 92 -0.28 12.52 -2.34
C TRP A 92 -0.66 11.05 -2.50
N LEU A 93 -1.91 10.76 -2.87
CA LEU A 93 -2.51 9.42 -2.79
C LEU A 93 -2.18 8.79 -1.42
N LEU A 94 -2.56 9.50 -0.35
CA LEU A 94 -2.35 9.03 1.01
C LEU A 94 -3.06 7.70 1.25
N GLY A 95 -2.34 6.77 1.83
CA GLY A 95 -2.89 5.56 2.40
C GLY A 95 -2.62 5.52 3.89
N TYR A 96 -3.51 4.91 4.65
CA TYR A 96 -3.34 4.72 6.08
C TYR A 96 -3.86 3.37 6.53
N SER A 97 -3.38 2.94 7.70
CA SER A 97 -3.82 1.71 8.34
C SER A 97 -3.97 1.96 9.83
N ILE A 98 -5.09 1.48 10.38
CA ILE A 98 -5.39 1.60 11.80
C ILE A 98 -5.77 0.22 12.31
N SER A 99 -4.94 -0.33 13.19
CA SER A 99 -5.25 -1.54 13.94
C SER A 99 -6.17 -1.20 15.12
N ARG A 100 -6.81 -2.22 15.69
CA ARG A 100 -7.52 -2.04 16.96
C ARG A 100 -6.58 -1.49 18.03
N GLN A 101 -7.06 -0.51 18.80
CA GLN A 101 -6.29 0.16 19.85
C GLN A 101 -6.62 -0.40 21.24
N PRO A 102 -5.68 -0.46 22.18
CA PRO A 102 -4.25 -0.30 21.94
C PRO A 102 -3.68 -1.46 21.12
N HIS A 103 -2.77 -1.17 20.19
CA HIS A 103 -2.15 -2.19 19.33
C HIS A 103 -0.84 -2.74 19.90
N PHE A 104 -0.05 -1.88 20.53
CA PHE A 104 1.25 -2.26 21.09
C PHE A 104 1.16 -2.47 22.61
N LYS A 105 1.94 -3.42 23.15
CA LYS A 105 1.95 -3.74 24.58
C LYS A 105 2.26 -2.56 25.52
N VAL A 106 3.07 -1.60 25.02
CA VAL A 106 3.48 -0.41 25.78
C VAL A 106 2.62 0.83 25.51
N GLN A 107 1.67 0.72 24.60
CA GLN A 107 0.76 1.80 24.25
C GLN A 107 -0.23 2.03 25.39
N LYS A 108 -0.47 3.29 25.75
CA LYS A 108 -1.47 3.64 26.76
C LYS A 108 -2.89 3.50 26.21
N ASP A 109 -3.85 3.24 27.08
CA ASP A 109 -5.24 3.00 26.72
C ASP A 109 -5.94 4.21 26.07
N ASN A 110 -5.42 5.41 26.24
CA ASN A 110 -5.90 6.64 25.64
C ASN A 110 -5.11 7.06 24.37
N GLU A 111 -4.04 6.39 24.05
CA GLU A 111 -3.26 6.67 22.84
C GLU A 111 -3.87 5.95 21.64
N LEU A 112 -3.71 6.58 20.46
CA LEU A 112 -4.13 6.02 19.18
C LEU A 112 -2.97 6.12 18.20
N VAL A 113 -2.63 4.99 17.56
CA VAL A 113 -1.54 4.90 16.60
C VAL A 113 -2.10 4.70 15.20
N VAL A 114 -1.66 5.55 14.28
CA VAL A 114 -1.98 5.46 12.85
C VAL A 114 -0.67 5.31 12.08
N TRP A 115 -0.63 4.36 11.17
CA TRP A 115 0.42 4.29 10.15
C TRP A 115 -0.13 4.87 8.85
N LEU A 116 0.61 5.80 8.24
CA LEU A 116 0.28 6.39 6.95
C LEU A 116 1.46 6.36 5.99
N TYR A 117 1.17 6.49 4.71
CA TYR A 117 2.16 6.63 3.66
C TYR A 117 1.61 7.45 2.49
N SER A 118 2.51 8.09 1.75
CA SER A 118 2.19 8.77 0.49
C SER A 118 2.84 8.03 -0.67
N LEU A 119 2.09 7.80 -1.74
CA LEU A 119 2.61 7.16 -2.96
C LEU A 119 3.12 8.20 -3.97
N TYR A 120 2.46 9.37 -4.07
CA TYR A 120 2.90 10.45 -4.94
C TYR A 120 3.73 11.44 -4.13
N THR A 121 5.03 11.46 -4.37
CA THR A 121 5.98 12.30 -3.65
C THR A 121 6.43 13.53 -4.44
N ASP A 122 5.95 13.68 -5.67
CA ASP A 122 6.28 14.76 -6.61
C ASP A 122 5.30 15.95 -6.55
N ARG A 123 4.25 15.87 -5.74
CA ARG A 123 3.13 16.81 -5.72
C ARG A 123 2.96 17.47 -4.35
N LYS A 124 2.43 18.70 -4.39
CA LYS A 124 1.98 19.38 -3.17
C LYS A 124 0.70 18.73 -2.65
N GLY A 125 0.53 18.73 -1.32
CA GLY A 125 -0.68 18.26 -0.67
C GLY A 125 -1.91 19.10 -0.97
N ASN A 126 -3.05 18.66 -0.49
CA ASN A 126 -4.31 19.39 -0.60
C ASN A 126 -4.38 20.54 0.42
N TYR A 127 -3.88 20.31 1.62
CA TYR A 127 -3.81 21.25 2.72
C TYR A 127 -2.40 21.84 2.90
N ILE A 128 -1.39 20.97 2.89
CA ILE A 128 0.01 21.36 3.01
C ILE A 128 0.61 21.62 1.62
N ALA A 129 1.02 22.86 1.34
CA ALA A 129 1.56 23.28 0.04
C ALA A 129 3.03 22.86 -0.18
N LYS A 130 3.40 21.65 0.28
CA LYS A 130 4.72 21.01 0.15
C LYS A 130 4.59 19.61 -0.41
N ARG A 131 5.69 19.05 -0.92
CA ARG A 131 5.78 17.63 -1.22
C ARG A 131 5.94 16.81 0.07
N PRO A 132 5.54 15.55 0.11
CA PRO A 132 5.63 14.72 1.33
C PRO A 132 7.05 14.59 1.89
N ASP A 133 8.05 14.52 1.00
CA ASP A 133 9.47 14.40 1.37
C ASP A 133 10.06 15.70 1.98
N GLU A 134 9.37 16.82 1.82
CA GLU A 134 9.73 18.12 2.40
C GLU A 134 9.00 18.39 3.73
N CYS A 135 8.02 17.54 4.08
CA CYS A 135 7.17 17.75 5.23
C CYS A 135 7.79 17.26 6.53
N THR A 136 7.60 18.05 7.58
CA THR A 136 7.82 17.62 8.97
C THR A 136 6.75 16.61 9.40
N GLY A 137 6.95 15.94 10.53
CA GLY A 137 5.94 15.04 11.06
C GLY A 137 4.61 15.75 11.31
N LYS A 138 4.63 16.96 11.87
CA LYS A 138 3.42 17.77 12.07
C LYS A 138 2.66 18.02 10.77
N GLU A 139 3.36 18.41 9.72
CA GLU A 139 2.75 18.70 8.42
C GLU A 139 2.13 17.45 7.78
N LEU A 140 2.76 16.28 7.89
CA LEU A 140 2.17 15.01 7.45
C LEU A 140 0.92 14.66 8.25
N CYS A 141 0.94 14.88 9.57
CA CYS A 141 -0.22 14.71 10.43
C CYS A 141 -1.36 15.65 10.04
N GLN A 142 -1.08 16.94 9.81
CA GLN A 142 -2.06 17.95 9.42
C GLN A 142 -2.74 17.59 8.10
N GLU A 143 -2.00 17.16 7.08
CA GLU A 143 -2.57 16.73 5.81
C GLU A 143 -3.53 15.55 5.99
N TRP A 144 -3.15 14.56 6.79
CA TRP A 144 -4.03 13.41 7.07
C TRP A 144 -5.28 13.82 7.86
N LEU A 145 -5.16 14.68 8.89
CA LEU A 145 -6.30 15.19 9.67
C LEU A 145 -7.31 15.94 8.80
N TYR A 146 -6.82 16.74 7.84
CA TYR A 146 -7.66 17.40 6.86
C TYR A 146 -8.53 16.38 6.09
N HIS A 147 -7.93 15.32 5.59
CA HIS A 147 -8.65 14.28 4.87
C HIS A 147 -9.59 13.45 5.76
N MET A 148 -9.34 13.40 7.05
CA MET A 148 -10.27 12.79 8.02
C MET A 148 -11.46 13.67 8.37
N GLY A 149 -11.56 14.88 7.81
CA GLY A 149 -12.65 15.82 8.05
C GLY A 149 -12.57 16.54 9.40
N VAL A 150 -11.39 16.62 9.99
CA VAL A 150 -11.15 17.42 11.18
C VAL A 150 -11.29 18.91 10.81
N PRO A 151 -12.01 19.75 11.61
CA PRO A 151 -12.10 21.17 11.34
C PRO A 151 -10.71 21.83 11.24
N GLU A 152 -10.50 22.69 10.25
CA GLU A 152 -9.21 23.34 10.01
C GLU A 152 -8.69 24.10 11.24
N THR A 153 -9.60 24.65 12.06
CA THR A 153 -9.28 25.36 13.31
C THR A 153 -8.67 24.47 14.39
N GLU A 154 -8.86 23.16 14.31
CA GLU A 154 -8.38 22.19 15.31
C GLU A 154 -7.13 21.42 14.83
N ILE A 155 -6.89 21.36 13.51
CA ILE A 155 -5.84 20.54 12.92
C ILE A 155 -4.46 20.85 13.51
N ALA A 156 -4.11 22.13 13.62
CA ALA A 156 -2.79 22.53 14.10
C ALA A 156 -2.56 22.09 15.56
N GLU A 157 -3.53 22.30 16.43
CA GLU A 157 -3.45 21.90 17.86
C GLU A 157 -3.34 20.39 18.01
N ILE A 158 -4.14 19.63 17.27
CA ILE A 158 -4.10 18.17 17.33
C ILE A 158 -2.75 17.65 16.85
N ALA A 159 -2.23 18.17 15.75
CA ALA A 159 -0.93 17.78 15.22
C ALA A 159 0.23 18.15 16.16
N ASP A 160 0.14 19.28 16.87
CA ASP A 160 1.17 19.70 17.83
C ASP A 160 1.22 18.79 19.06
N THR A 161 0.09 18.25 19.49
CA THR A 161 0.01 17.32 20.64
C THR A 161 0.34 15.89 20.28
N ALA A 162 0.21 15.51 19.00
CA ALA A 162 0.59 14.20 18.50
C ALA A 162 2.11 14.05 18.39
N SER A 163 2.59 12.81 18.36
CA SER A 163 3.96 12.48 17.99
C SER A 163 3.95 11.81 16.62
N THR A 164 4.55 12.46 15.63
CA THR A 164 4.62 11.93 14.25
C THR A 164 6.06 11.71 13.84
N ILE A 165 6.38 10.49 13.44
CA ILE A 165 7.71 10.09 12.98
C ILE A 165 7.64 9.85 11.48
N PRO A 166 8.04 10.79 10.63
CA PRO A 166 8.21 10.54 9.21
C PRO A 166 9.37 9.59 8.95
N CYS A 167 9.22 8.74 7.95
CA CYS A 167 10.19 7.75 7.57
C CYS A 167 10.37 7.78 6.06
N HIS A 168 11.58 8.07 5.59
CA HIS A 168 11.93 7.97 4.18
C HIS A 168 12.60 6.63 3.91
N MET A 169 11.98 5.84 3.04
CA MET A 169 12.43 4.51 2.64
C MET A 169 12.83 4.53 1.15
N PRO A 170 14.14 4.72 0.84
CA PRO A 170 14.60 4.75 -0.53
C PRO A 170 14.25 3.46 -1.26
N TYR A 171 13.81 3.57 -2.50
CA TYR A 171 13.49 2.46 -3.40
C TYR A 171 12.36 1.53 -2.96
N ILE A 172 11.61 1.85 -1.91
CA ILE A 172 10.57 0.95 -1.37
C ILE A 172 9.45 0.65 -2.38
N THR A 173 9.21 1.55 -3.33
CA THR A 173 8.18 1.39 -4.36
C THR A 173 8.75 1.00 -5.73
N THR A 174 10.05 0.88 -5.88
CA THR A 174 10.66 0.62 -7.20
C THR A 174 10.29 -0.75 -7.76
N TYR A 175 9.93 -1.73 -6.92
CA TYR A 175 9.42 -3.01 -7.39
C TYR A 175 8.03 -2.94 -8.05
N PHE A 176 7.33 -1.80 -7.96
CA PHE A 176 6.10 -1.52 -8.71
C PHE A 176 6.35 -0.83 -10.05
N MET A 177 7.61 -0.47 -10.36
CA MET A 177 7.92 0.16 -11.64
C MET A 177 7.54 -0.75 -12.82
N PRO A 178 7.10 -0.17 -13.94
CA PRO A 178 6.82 -0.92 -15.15
C PRO A 178 8.04 -1.75 -15.59
N ARG A 179 7.83 -3.02 -15.84
CA ARG A 179 8.87 -3.95 -16.25
C ARG A 179 8.38 -4.94 -17.27
N GLY A 180 9.30 -5.45 -18.08
CA GLY A 180 9.09 -6.59 -18.97
C GLY A 180 9.36 -7.93 -18.29
N LEU A 181 9.10 -8.99 -19.00
CA LEU A 181 9.60 -10.32 -18.65
C LEU A 181 11.15 -10.28 -18.67
N ASN A 182 11.76 -10.96 -17.73
CA ASN A 182 13.23 -11.05 -17.54
C ASN A 182 13.89 -9.77 -16.98
N ASP A 183 13.18 -8.71 -16.70
CA ASP A 183 13.75 -7.58 -15.96
C ASP A 183 14.11 -7.94 -14.52
N ARG A 184 13.44 -8.94 -13.95
CA ARG A 184 13.81 -9.60 -12.69
C ARG A 184 14.48 -10.94 -12.95
N PRO A 185 15.53 -11.29 -12.20
CA PRO A 185 16.09 -12.63 -12.27
C PRO A 185 15.10 -13.65 -11.73
N LEU A 186 15.12 -14.85 -12.28
CA LEU A 186 14.43 -15.99 -11.65
C LEU A 186 15.03 -16.24 -10.26
N VAL A 187 14.24 -16.82 -9.36
CA VAL A 187 14.73 -17.19 -8.02
C VAL A 187 16.01 -18.04 -8.12
N VAL A 188 16.01 -19.07 -8.93
CA VAL A 188 17.21 -19.79 -9.31
C VAL A 188 17.42 -19.58 -10.81
N PRO A 189 18.39 -18.77 -11.24
CA PRO A 189 18.69 -18.58 -12.65
C PRO A 189 19.03 -19.90 -13.33
N LYS A 190 18.75 -19.99 -14.63
CA LYS A 190 19.04 -21.19 -15.39
C LYS A 190 20.53 -21.58 -15.24
N ASP A 191 20.79 -22.86 -15.07
CA ASP A 191 22.12 -23.44 -14.89
C ASP A 191 22.88 -23.02 -13.61
N SER A 192 22.20 -22.27 -12.67
CA SER A 192 22.77 -22.01 -11.36
C SER A 192 22.76 -23.24 -10.46
N GLN A 193 23.89 -23.47 -9.78
CA GLN A 193 24.07 -24.60 -8.87
C GLN A 193 24.01 -24.21 -7.39
N ASN A 194 24.41 -22.98 -7.08
CA ASN A 194 24.55 -22.51 -5.69
C ASN A 194 24.23 -21.02 -5.52
N LEU A 195 23.55 -20.43 -6.48
CA LEU A 195 23.11 -19.01 -6.45
C LEU A 195 21.61 -18.94 -6.58
N ALA A 196 20.98 -18.13 -5.71
CA ALA A 196 19.58 -17.78 -5.82
C ALA A 196 19.36 -16.29 -5.50
N PHE A 197 18.37 -15.70 -6.15
CA PHE A 197 17.84 -14.39 -5.84
C PHE A 197 16.56 -14.56 -5.00
N ILE A 198 16.47 -13.88 -3.88
CA ILE A 198 15.30 -13.95 -3.00
C ILE A 198 14.78 -12.54 -2.68
N GLY A 199 13.52 -12.44 -2.33
CA GLY A 199 12.86 -11.18 -1.98
C GLY A 199 12.12 -10.54 -3.15
N ASN A 200 11.75 -9.28 -2.99
CA ASN A 200 10.82 -8.59 -3.89
C ASN A 200 11.34 -8.33 -5.31
N TYR A 201 12.61 -8.51 -5.55
CA TYR A 201 13.23 -8.30 -6.87
C TYR A 201 13.59 -9.60 -7.60
N ALA A 202 13.26 -10.75 -7.05
CA ALA A 202 13.29 -12.01 -7.78
C ALA A 202 11.94 -12.27 -8.46
N GLU A 203 11.93 -12.91 -9.63
CA GLU A 203 10.68 -13.27 -10.30
C GLU A 203 10.15 -14.60 -9.76
N THR A 204 8.91 -14.63 -9.37
CA THR A 204 8.16 -15.84 -9.08
C THR A 204 6.76 -15.74 -9.69
N PRO A 205 6.26 -16.81 -10.35
CA PRO A 205 4.99 -16.76 -11.04
C PRO A 205 3.80 -16.53 -10.10
N ARG A 206 2.83 -15.78 -10.58
CA ARG A 206 1.50 -15.60 -9.97
C ARG A 206 1.50 -15.00 -8.56
N ASP A 207 2.57 -14.39 -8.13
CA ASP A 207 2.61 -13.72 -6.84
C ASP A 207 2.66 -12.19 -7.01
N THR A 208 2.30 -11.49 -5.96
CA THR A 208 2.32 -10.03 -5.89
C THR A 208 3.49 -9.58 -5.02
N VAL A 209 4.34 -8.76 -5.59
CA VAL A 209 5.45 -8.12 -4.85
C VAL A 209 4.96 -7.33 -3.65
N PHE A 210 5.87 -6.99 -2.73
CA PHE A 210 5.63 -6.18 -1.54
C PHE A 210 5.14 -6.93 -0.29
N THR A 211 4.95 -8.21 -0.36
CA THR A 211 4.49 -8.97 0.80
C THR A 211 5.64 -9.71 1.48
N THR A 212 5.54 -9.93 2.79
CA THR A 212 6.41 -10.87 3.50
C THR A 212 6.30 -12.25 2.90
N GLU A 213 5.10 -12.62 2.49
CA GLU A 213 4.79 -13.87 1.83
C GLU A 213 5.59 -14.06 0.54
N TYR A 214 5.72 -13.02 -0.28
CA TYR A 214 6.57 -13.04 -1.48
C TYR A 214 8.02 -13.41 -1.14
N SER A 215 8.58 -12.80 -0.10
CA SER A 215 9.94 -13.09 0.34
C SER A 215 10.10 -14.52 0.87
N VAL A 216 9.11 -15.03 1.60
CA VAL A 216 9.10 -16.43 2.08
C VAL A 216 8.97 -17.39 0.90
N ARG A 217 8.10 -17.09 -0.06
CA ARG A 217 7.90 -17.90 -1.26
C ARG A 217 9.19 -18.04 -2.08
N THR A 218 9.86 -16.93 -2.37
CA THR A 218 11.13 -16.97 -3.11
C THR A 218 12.21 -17.73 -2.36
N ALA A 219 12.25 -17.63 -1.02
CA ALA A 219 13.19 -18.41 -0.21
C ALA A 219 12.86 -19.92 -0.22
N MET A 220 11.57 -20.30 -0.17
CA MET A 220 11.16 -21.70 -0.29
C MET A 220 11.52 -22.26 -1.67
N GLU A 221 11.25 -21.51 -2.73
CA GLU A 221 11.59 -21.88 -4.10
C GLU A 221 13.10 -22.08 -4.28
N ALA A 222 13.93 -21.16 -3.74
CA ALA A 222 15.36 -21.27 -3.75
C ALA A 222 15.85 -22.58 -3.07
N VAL A 223 15.34 -22.85 -1.87
CA VAL A 223 15.74 -24.06 -1.11
C VAL A 223 15.31 -25.33 -1.82
N TYR A 224 14.07 -25.39 -2.30
CA TYR A 224 13.55 -26.61 -2.94
C TYR A 224 14.25 -26.89 -4.26
N THR A 225 14.56 -25.85 -5.04
CA THR A 225 15.27 -26.01 -6.32
C THR A 225 16.75 -26.36 -6.11
N LEU A 226 17.46 -25.63 -5.25
CA LEU A 226 18.92 -25.86 -5.08
C LEU A 226 19.26 -27.17 -4.35
N LEU A 227 18.34 -27.66 -3.50
CA LEU A 227 18.55 -28.90 -2.75
C LEU A 227 17.79 -30.10 -3.34
N ASP A 228 17.20 -29.93 -4.53
CA ASP A 228 16.40 -30.97 -5.20
C ASP A 228 15.36 -31.62 -4.29
N VAL A 229 14.65 -30.76 -3.53
CA VAL A 229 13.59 -31.23 -2.64
C VAL A 229 12.32 -31.45 -3.46
N ASP A 230 11.81 -32.67 -3.48
CA ASP A 230 10.54 -33.03 -4.15
C ASP A 230 9.34 -32.42 -3.39
N ARG A 231 9.21 -31.12 -3.49
CA ARG A 231 8.15 -30.34 -2.84
C ARG A 231 7.85 -29.06 -3.62
N GLY A 232 6.57 -28.83 -3.91
CA GLY A 232 6.12 -27.58 -4.50
C GLY A 232 5.99 -26.46 -3.47
N VAL A 233 6.22 -25.23 -3.91
CA VAL A 233 5.83 -24.03 -3.13
C VAL A 233 4.31 -23.93 -3.17
N PRO A 234 3.62 -23.68 -2.04
CA PRO A 234 2.16 -23.55 -2.02
C PRO A 234 1.63 -22.52 -3.02
N GLU A 235 0.53 -22.83 -3.67
CA GLU A 235 -0.11 -21.92 -4.63
C GLU A 235 -0.59 -20.62 -3.96
N VAL A 236 -0.50 -19.51 -4.69
CA VAL A 236 -1.06 -18.22 -4.26
C VAL A 236 -2.54 -18.18 -4.58
N PHE A 237 -3.35 -17.64 -3.66
CA PHE A 237 -4.74 -17.37 -3.94
C PHE A 237 -4.88 -16.34 -5.05
N ALA A 238 -5.47 -16.73 -6.16
CA ALA A 238 -5.60 -15.90 -7.35
C ALA A 238 -6.76 -14.89 -7.22
N SER A 239 -6.65 -13.94 -6.30
CA SER A 239 -7.68 -12.94 -5.97
C SER A 239 -8.15 -12.12 -7.17
N ALA A 240 -7.28 -11.85 -8.13
CA ALA A 240 -7.61 -11.12 -9.36
C ALA A 240 -8.64 -11.85 -10.26
N PHE A 241 -8.82 -13.15 -10.07
CA PHE A 241 -9.80 -13.97 -10.78
C PHE A 241 -10.99 -14.38 -9.91
N ASP A 242 -11.03 -13.97 -8.65
CA ASP A 242 -12.16 -14.23 -7.76
C ASP A 242 -13.20 -13.12 -7.90
N VAL A 243 -14.37 -13.46 -8.43
CA VAL A 243 -15.45 -12.49 -8.67
C VAL A 243 -15.89 -11.79 -7.38
N ARG A 244 -15.83 -12.45 -6.24
CA ARG A 244 -16.21 -11.88 -4.93
C ARG A 244 -15.26 -10.74 -4.54
N MET A 245 -13.96 -10.93 -4.76
CA MET A 245 -12.95 -9.89 -4.50
C MET A 245 -13.14 -8.69 -5.44
N LEU A 246 -13.46 -8.95 -6.71
CA LEU A 246 -13.72 -7.89 -7.69
C LEU A 246 -14.98 -7.10 -7.36
N LEU A 247 -16.07 -7.76 -6.97
CA LEU A 247 -17.31 -7.11 -6.53
C LEU A 247 -17.09 -6.25 -5.29
N ASN A 248 -16.37 -6.78 -4.29
CA ASN A 248 -16.02 -6.03 -3.11
C ASN A 248 -15.16 -4.78 -3.43
N ALA A 249 -14.16 -4.94 -4.29
CA ALA A 249 -13.34 -3.83 -4.74
C ALA A 249 -14.19 -2.77 -5.48
N LEU A 250 -15.12 -3.19 -6.34
CA LEU A 250 -16.01 -2.29 -7.06
C LEU A 250 -16.89 -1.46 -6.10
N TYR A 251 -17.44 -2.08 -5.07
CA TYR A 251 -18.23 -1.38 -4.05
C TYR A 251 -17.43 -0.25 -3.37
N TYR A 252 -16.22 -0.56 -2.89
CA TYR A 252 -15.38 0.44 -2.23
C TYR A 252 -14.85 1.51 -3.20
N LEU A 253 -14.53 1.17 -4.44
CA LEU A 253 -14.09 2.14 -5.45
C LEU A 253 -15.20 3.14 -5.84
N ASN A 254 -16.45 2.76 -5.65
CA ASN A 254 -17.62 3.61 -5.88
C ASN A 254 -18.14 4.27 -4.59
N ASP A 255 -17.29 4.53 -3.63
CA ASP A 255 -17.64 5.20 -2.36
C ASP A 255 -18.75 4.47 -1.59
N GLN A 256 -18.75 3.16 -1.61
CA GLN A 256 -19.75 2.31 -0.96
C GLN A 256 -21.19 2.55 -1.48
N LYS A 257 -21.31 2.91 -2.75
CA LYS A 257 -22.59 3.07 -3.44
C LYS A 257 -22.96 1.83 -4.22
N SER A 258 -24.25 1.52 -4.25
CA SER A 258 -24.76 0.47 -5.13
C SER A 258 -24.64 0.86 -6.61
N LEU A 259 -24.69 -0.11 -7.52
CA LEU A 259 -24.65 0.14 -8.96
C LEU A 259 -25.79 1.06 -9.46
N THR A 260 -26.90 1.13 -8.71
CA THR A 260 -28.04 2.00 -9.04
C THR A 260 -27.83 3.45 -8.63
N GLU A 261 -26.89 3.71 -7.71
CA GLU A 261 -26.57 5.04 -7.16
C GLU A 261 -25.38 5.70 -7.84
N ILE A 262 -24.65 4.95 -8.68
CA ILE A 262 -23.47 5.48 -9.39
C ILE A 262 -23.92 6.58 -10.37
N ASP A 263 -23.17 7.68 -10.36
CA ASP A 263 -23.40 8.77 -11.31
C ASP A 263 -22.69 8.51 -12.63
N ILE A 264 -23.42 7.90 -13.56
CA ILE A 264 -22.97 7.57 -14.93
C ILE A 264 -23.91 8.22 -15.96
N PRO A 265 -23.45 8.45 -17.21
CA PRO A 265 -24.26 9.00 -18.27
C PRO A 265 -25.56 8.24 -18.49
N TRP A 266 -26.62 8.94 -18.90
CA TRP A 266 -27.96 8.34 -19.07
C TRP A 266 -27.99 7.10 -19.97
N GLY A 267 -27.23 7.10 -21.05
CA GLY A 267 -27.13 5.94 -21.94
C GLY A 267 -26.56 4.69 -21.26
N GLU A 268 -25.56 4.88 -20.41
CA GLU A 268 -24.93 3.80 -19.64
C GLU A 268 -25.85 3.31 -18.52
N LYS A 269 -26.63 4.20 -17.89
CA LYS A 269 -27.67 3.80 -16.92
C LYS A 269 -28.73 2.89 -17.55
N ALA A 270 -29.11 3.14 -18.80
CA ALA A 270 -30.06 2.30 -19.51
C ALA A 270 -29.48 0.89 -19.77
N VAL A 271 -28.22 0.81 -20.19
CA VAL A 271 -27.51 -0.46 -20.40
C VAL A 271 -27.36 -1.23 -19.09
N LEU A 272 -26.96 -0.56 -18.02
CA LEU A 272 -26.83 -1.16 -16.68
C LEU A 272 -28.18 -1.73 -16.21
N LYS A 273 -29.26 -0.96 -16.32
CA LYS A 273 -30.61 -1.40 -15.94
C LYS A 273 -31.06 -2.65 -16.72
N GLU A 274 -30.74 -2.72 -17.99
CA GLU A 274 -31.07 -3.89 -18.82
C GLU A 274 -30.18 -5.10 -18.44
N ALA A 275 -28.91 -4.88 -18.13
CA ALA A 275 -28.03 -5.94 -17.64
C ALA A 275 -28.52 -6.51 -16.29
N LEU A 276 -28.91 -5.62 -15.36
CA LEU A 276 -29.45 -6.04 -14.05
C LEU A 276 -30.73 -6.86 -14.17
N LYS A 277 -31.58 -6.57 -15.13
CA LYS A 277 -32.78 -7.43 -15.42
C LYS A 277 -32.38 -8.85 -15.84
N LYS A 278 -31.28 -9.01 -16.59
CA LYS A 278 -30.82 -10.32 -17.06
C LYS A 278 -30.24 -11.18 -15.94
N VAL A 279 -29.72 -10.57 -14.88
CA VAL A 279 -29.19 -11.32 -13.74
C VAL A 279 -30.25 -11.60 -12.66
N HIS A 280 -31.46 -11.06 -12.82
CA HIS A 280 -32.55 -11.29 -11.88
C HIS A 280 -32.88 -12.77 -11.72
N GLY A 281 -33.02 -13.25 -10.48
CA GLY A 281 -33.26 -14.63 -10.14
C GLY A 281 -32.06 -15.57 -10.32
N THR A 282 -30.86 -15.04 -10.57
CA THR A 282 -29.63 -15.83 -10.70
C THR A 282 -28.73 -15.70 -9.47
N TYR A 283 -27.79 -16.65 -9.32
CA TYR A 283 -26.75 -16.56 -8.27
C TYR A 283 -25.92 -15.28 -8.34
N LEU A 284 -25.79 -14.68 -9.54
CA LEU A 284 -25.09 -13.39 -9.67
C LEU A 284 -25.87 -12.25 -8.99
N GLU A 285 -27.20 -12.26 -9.03
CA GLU A 285 -28.00 -11.30 -8.26
C GLU A 285 -27.77 -11.44 -6.76
N GLU A 286 -27.70 -12.68 -6.26
CA GLU A 286 -27.42 -12.95 -4.83
C GLU A 286 -26.05 -12.41 -4.45
N LEU A 287 -25.00 -12.63 -5.26
CA LEU A 287 -23.67 -12.08 -5.03
C LEU A 287 -23.69 -10.54 -5.03
N LEU A 288 -24.36 -9.92 -5.98
CA LEU A 288 -24.44 -8.44 -6.03
C LEU A 288 -25.10 -7.86 -4.78
N LYS A 289 -26.10 -8.54 -4.23
CA LYS A 289 -26.75 -8.15 -2.96
C LYS A 289 -25.83 -8.38 -1.76
N GLU A 290 -25.13 -9.52 -1.72
CA GLU A 290 -24.16 -9.85 -0.65
C GLU A 290 -23.06 -8.80 -0.54
N TYR A 291 -22.59 -8.26 -1.68
CA TYR A 291 -21.56 -7.24 -1.75
C TYR A 291 -22.09 -5.80 -1.87
N HIS A 292 -23.35 -5.57 -1.51
CA HIS A 292 -24.00 -4.26 -1.46
C HIS A 292 -24.01 -3.49 -2.79
N LEU A 293 -23.92 -4.19 -3.90
CA LEU A 293 -23.95 -3.61 -5.25
C LEU A 293 -25.38 -3.50 -5.83
N LEU A 294 -26.33 -4.16 -5.20
CA LEU A 294 -27.79 -4.05 -5.47
C LEU A 294 -28.54 -3.73 -4.21
#